data_8a28c12e7e59a5777bc06d759611f260
#
_entry.id   8a28c12e7e59a5777bc06d759611f260
#
_cell.length_a   1.000
_cell.length_b   1.000
_cell.length_c   1.000
_cell.angle_alpha   90.00
_cell.angle_beta   90.00
_cell.angle_gamma   90.00
#
_symmetry.space_group_name_H-M   'P 1'
#
loop_
_entity.id
_entity.type
_entity.pdbx_description
1 polymer ?
#
loop_
_entity_poly.entity_id
_entity_poly.type
_entity_poly.pdbx_seq_one_letter_code
_entity_poly.pdbx_strand_id
1 'polypeptide(L)'
;MEITYKNTISAEEVNFLRKSVGFRQILPEQISNGFEGSAFITAAYDHQQIVGMARLIWDGGYVALIPDILVLPEYGSCGIKESLITQVLDFLRSKLKPGFGIQVDIKAWDYQEGFYEGLGFQLSTPKRRGIPMHICLTDQIELTDTKYKQCGFS
;
A
#
# COMPACT_ATOMS: atom_id res chain seq x y z
N MET A 1 -2.48 21.60 12.35
CA MET A 1 -2.36 20.50 11.37
C MET A 1 -2.58 21.05 9.98
N GLU A 2 -1.58 20.97 9.14
CA GLU A 2 -1.65 21.43 7.74
C GLU A 2 -1.14 20.30 6.83
N ILE A 3 -2.07 19.50 6.32
CA ILE A 3 -1.72 18.33 5.51
C ILE A 3 -1.51 18.73 4.06
N THR A 4 -0.32 18.42 3.57
CA THR A 4 0.06 18.55 2.16
C THR A 4 0.41 17.19 1.57
N TYR A 5 0.32 17.05 0.24
CA TYR A 5 0.59 15.79 -0.45
C TYR A 5 1.68 15.98 -1.51
N LYS A 6 2.57 14.98 -1.61
CA LYS A 6 3.64 14.93 -2.63
C LYS A 6 3.64 13.56 -3.30
N ASN A 7 4.08 13.50 -4.54
CA ASN A 7 4.23 12.23 -5.27
C ASN A 7 5.65 11.65 -5.17
N THR A 8 6.40 12.06 -4.16
CA THR A 8 7.74 11.58 -3.86
C THR A 8 7.87 11.36 -2.35
N ILE A 9 8.67 10.37 -1.98
CA ILE A 9 9.00 10.03 -0.59
C ILE A 9 10.37 9.35 -0.58
N SER A 10 11.17 9.58 0.45
CA SER A 10 12.47 8.92 0.59
C SER A 10 12.35 7.52 1.19
N ALA A 11 13.36 6.69 0.99
CA ALA A 11 13.41 5.36 1.60
C ALA A 11 13.46 5.41 3.13
N GLU A 12 14.09 6.42 3.69
CA GLU A 12 14.16 6.68 5.13
C GLU A 12 12.77 7.00 5.70
N GLU A 13 12.00 7.84 5.01
CA GLU A 13 10.63 8.18 5.41
C GLU A 13 9.71 6.96 5.33
N VAL A 14 9.85 6.12 4.31
CA VAL A 14 9.11 4.84 4.22
C VAL A 14 9.43 3.95 5.42
N ASN A 15 10.70 3.78 5.74
CA ASN A 15 11.12 2.98 6.89
C ASN A 15 10.66 3.57 8.22
N PHE A 16 10.62 4.88 8.34
CA PHE A 16 10.05 5.56 9.50
C PHE A 16 8.56 5.19 9.67
N LEU A 17 7.76 5.31 8.60
CA LEU A 17 6.34 4.93 8.62
C LEU A 17 6.17 3.43 8.91
N ARG A 18 6.96 2.55 8.29
CA ARG A 18 6.89 1.12 8.53
C ARG A 18 7.14 0.77 9.98
N LYS A 19 8.18 1.37 10.57
CA LYS A 19 8.52 1.16 11.99
C LYS A 19 7.39 1.61 12.91
N SER A 20 6.74 2.73 12.61
CA SER A 20 5.66 3.28 13.46
C SER A 20 4.44 2.36 13.56
N VAL A 21 4.21 1.52 12.56
CA VAL A 21 3.11 0.53 12.53
C VAL A 21 3.59 -0.90 12.84
N GLY A 22 4.83 -1.05 13.31
CA GLY A 22 5.38 -2.35 13.72
C GLY A 22 5.88 -3.23 12.58
N PHE A 23 6.06 -2.68 11.38
CA PHE A 23 6.58 -3.43 10.24
C PHE A 23 8.11 -3.41 10.23
N ARG A 24 8.67 -4.49 9.70
CA ARG A 24 10.10 -4.62 9.47
C ARG A 24 10.62 -3.53 8.52
N GLN A 25 11.79 -2.98 8.80
CA GLN A 25 12.49 -2.09 7.89
C GLN A 25 13.04 -2.85 6.69
N ILE A 26 13.08 -2.19 5.56
CA ILE A 26 13.55 -2.72 4.27
C ILE A 26 14.85 -1.98 3.90
N LEU A 27 15.75 -2.67 3.21
CA LEU A 27 16.96 -2.04 2.69
C LEU A 27 16.58 -0.86 1.78
N PRO A 28 17.19 0.33 1.95
CA PRO A 28 16.85 1.51 1.15
C PRO A 28 16.93 1.28 -0.36
N GLU A 29 17.92 0.53 -0.83
CA GLU A 29 18.05 0.14 -2.24
C GLU A 29 16.82 -0.64 -2.73
N GLN A 30 16.31 -1.58 -1.93
CA GLN A 30 15.14 -2.37 -2.30
C GLN A 30 13.86 -1.52 -2.35
N ILE A 31 13.72 -0.53 -1.45
CA ILE A 31 12.63 0.45 -1.49
C ILE A 31 12.72 1.27 -2.77
N SER A 32 13.89 1.79 -3.10
CA SER A 32 14.11 2.61 -4.30
C SER A 32 13.79 1.84 -5.59
N ASN A 33 14.25 0.59 -5.68
CA ASN A 33 13.93 -0.30 -6.81
C ASN A 33 12.41 -0.53 -6.94
N GLY A 34 11.72 -0.70 -5.82
CA GLY A 34 10.26 -0.83 -5.80
C GLY A 34 9.56 0.45 -6.29
N PHE A 35 10.10 1.60 -5.96
CA PHE A 35 9.53 2.89 -6.39
C PHE A 35 9.69 3.13 -7.89
N GLU A 36 10.79 2.73 -8.48
CA GLU A 36 10.98 2.78 -9.94
C GLU A 36 9.93 1.97 -10.70
N GLY A 37 9.50 0.83 -10.12
CA GLY A 37 8.44 -0.01 -10.67
C GLY A 37 7.02 0.39 -10.27
N SER A 38 6.84 1.43 -9.46
CA SER A 38 5.53 1.87 -9.01
C SER A 38 4.88 2.81 -10.02
N ALA A 39 3.58 2.61 -10.26
CA ALA A 39 2.83 3.47 -11.18
C ALA A 39 2.46 4.82 -10.56
N PHE A 40 2.26 4.86 -9.25
CA PHE A 40 1.90 6.05 -8.52
C PHE A 40 2.31 5.94 -7.05
N ILE A 41 2.75 7.05 -6.49
CA ILE A 41 3.06 7.19 -5.06
C ILE A 41 2.45 8.50 -4.59
N THR A 42 1.83 8.50 -3.41
CA THR A 42 1.40 9.72 -2.74
C THR A 42 1.83 9.65 -1.27
N ALA A 43 2.34 10.75 -0.77
CA ALA A 43 2.83 10.89 0.59
C ALA A 43 2.21 12.13 1.24
N ALA A 44 1.71 11.97 2.45
CA ALA A 44 1.08 13.02 3.24
C ALA A 44 2.07 13.58 4.26
N TYR A 45 2.13 14.89 4.37
CA TYR A 45 2.98 15.61 5.31
C TYR A 45 2.14 16.55 6.16
N ASP A 46 2.39 16.56 7.45
CA ASP A 46 1.98 17.67 8.34
C ASP A 46 3.19 18.62 8.47
N HIS A 47 3.08 19.79 7.86
CA HIS A 47 4.22 20.69 7.62
C HIS A 47 5.37 19.97 6.88
N GLN A 48 6.45 19.61 7.57
CA GLN A 48 7.59 18.90 6.99
C GLN A 48 7.71 17.43 7.45
N GLN A 49 6.83 17.00 8.35
CA GLN A 49 6.87 15.65 8.88
C GLN A 49 6.03 14.73 8.00
N ILE A 50 6.63 13.63 7.54
CA ILE A 50 5.88 12.56 6.90
C ILE A 50 4.89 11.93 7.89
N VAL A 51 3.62 11.82 7.50
CA VAL A 51 2.55 11.26 8.34
C VAL A 51 1.81 10.10 7.70
N GLY A 52 1.99 9.89 6.39
CA GLY A 52 1.41 8.75 5.71
C GLY A 52 1.84 8.63 4.26
N MET A 53 1.61 7.45 3.68
CA MET A 53 1.85 7.20 2.26
C MET A 53 0.92 6.12 1.71
N ALA A 54 0.73 6.13 0.40
CA ALA A 54 0.19 5.01 -0.38
C ALA A 54 0.99 4.83 -1.66
N ARG A 55 1.10 3.58 -2.12
CA ARG A 55 1.84 3.20 -3.32
C ARG A 55 0.98 2.29 -4.19
N LEU A 56 1.11 2.43 -5.51
CA LEU A 56 0.38 1.66 -6.50
C LEU A 56 1.35 0.89 -7.40
N ILE A 57 1.13 -0.40 -7.53
CA ILE A 57 1.73 -1.24 -8.57
C ILE A 57 0.69 -1.47 -9.66
N TRP A 58 1.02 -1.09 -10.89
CA TRP A 58 0.14 -1.26 -12.04
C TRP A 58 0.96 -1.18 -13.34
N ASP A 59 0.73 -2.12 -14.22
CA ASP A 59 1.43 -2.25 -15.50
C ASP A 59 0.69 -1.58 -16.68
N GLY A 60 -0.41 -0.89 -16.42
CA GLY A 60 -1.28 -0.31 -17.45
C GLY A 60 -2.40 -1.24 -17.91
N GLY A 61 -2.47 -2.46 -17.38
CA GLY A 61 -3.45 -3.48 -17.71
C GLY A 61 -4.70 -3.45 -16.81
N TYR A 62 -5.27 -4.61 -16.61
CA TYR A 62 -6.58 -4.76 -15.95
C TYR A 62 -6.51 -5.13 -14.46
N VAL A 63 -5.32 -5.29 -13.90
CA VAL A 63 -5.10 -5.55 -12.46
C VAL A 63 -4.12 -4.56 -11.88
N ALA A 64 -4.46 -3.96 -10.75
CA ALA A 64 -3.63 -3.07 -9.97
C ALA A 64 -3.59 -3.54 -8.51
N LEU A 65 -2.50 -3.26 -7.80
CA LEU A 65 -2.31 -3.59 -6.39
C LEU A 65 -1.88 -2.35 -5.61
N ILE A 66 -2.51 -2.11 -4.47
CA ILE A 66 -2.07 -1.13 -3.48
C ILE A 66 -1.36 -1.89 -2.35
N PRO A 67 -0.03 -2.07 -2.41
CA PRO A 67 0.69 -2.92 -1.46
C PRO A 67 1.02 -2.20 -0.15
N ASP A 68 1.14 -0.87 -0.20
CA ASP A 68 1.50 -0.04 0.95
C ASP A 68 0.46 1.06 1.15
N ILE A 69 -0.14 1.07 2.33
CA ILE A 69 -0.97 2.15 2.85
C ILE A 69 -0.57 2.30 4.31
N LEU A 70 0.25 3.30 4.60
CA LEU A 70 0.83 3.55 5.91
C LEU A 70 0.40 4.92 6.39
N VAL A 71 -0.07 5.02 7.63
CA VAL A 71 -0.38 6.29 8.30
C VAL A 71 0.12 6.18 9.73
N LEU A 72 0.75 7.23 10.24
CA LEU A 72 1.15 7.29 11.64
C LEU A 72 -0.07 7.06 12.55
N PRO A 73 0.05 6.25 13.61
CA PRO A 73 -1.08 5.93 14.49
C PRO A 73 -1.80 7.15 15.04
N GLU A 74 -1.07 8.19 15.40
CA GLU A 74 -1.60 9.45 15.93
C GLU A 74 -2.42 10.25 14.91
N TYR A 75 -2.29 9.96 13.62
CA TYR A 75 -3.06 10.56 12.52
C TYR A 75 -4.20 9.66 12.01
N GLY A 76 -4.43 8.53 12.65
CA GLY A 76 -5.40 7.51 12.20
C GLY A 76 -6.83 7.99 12.03
N SER A 77 -7.24 9.00 12.80
CA SER A 77 -8.60 9.59 12.75
C SER A 77 -8.70 10.86 11.90
N CYS A 78 -7.62 11.27 11.22
CA CYS A 78 -7.55 12.55 10.51
C CYS A 78 -7.99 12.48 9.04
N GLY A 79 -8.54 11.37 8.56
CA GLY A 79 -8.96 11.19 7.15
C GLY A 79 -7.82 11.06 6.14
N ILE A 80 -6.56 10.99 6.61
CA ILE A 80 -5.37 10.91 5.73
C ILE A 80 -5.39 9.62 4.92
N LYS A 81 -5.72 8.50 5.54
CA LYS A 81 -5.79 7.20 4.87
C LYS A 81 -6.79 7.20 3.71
N GLU A 82 -7.97 7.75 3.95
CA GLU A 82 -9.01 7.92 2.92
C GLU A 82 -8.51 8.79 1.77
N SER A 83 -7.88 9.92 2.07
CA SER A 83 -7.33 10.84 1.07
C SER A 83 -6.24 10.20 0.22
N LEU A 84 -5.33 9.43 0.83
CA LEU A 84 -4.27 8.71 0.12
C LEU A 84 -4.85 7.68 -0.85
N ILE A 85 -5.82 6.88 -0.41
CA ILE A 85 -6.47 5.87 -1.27
C ILE A 85 -7.24 6.54 -2.39
N THR A 86 -7.98 7.60 -2.09
CA THR A 86 -8.74 8.36 -3.10
C THR A 86 -7.83 8.89 -4.21
N GLN A 87 -6.66 9.42 -3.87
CA GLN A 87 -5.68 9.89 -4.86
C GLN A 87 -5.19 8.75 -5.75
N VAL A 88 -4.92 7.57 -5.19
CA VAL A 88 -4.54 6.37 -5.97
C VAL A 88 -5.67 5.96 -6.92
N LEU A 89 -6.90 5.91 -6.44
CA LEU A 89 -8.06 5.55 -7.26
C LEU A 89 -8.32 6.60 -8.36
N ASP A 90 -8.17 7.87 -8.06
CA ASP A 90 -8.33 8.95 -9.04
C ASP A 90 -7.25 8.90 -10.12
N PHE A 91 -6.01 8.55 -9.76
CA PHE A 91 -4.96 8.28 -10.74
C PHE A 91 -5.39 7.16 -11.70
N LEU A 92 -5.89 6.03 -11.19
CA LEU A 92 -6.36 4.91 -12.02
C LEU A 92 -7.56 5.32 -12.88
N ARG A 93 -8.54 6.04 -12.32
CA ARG A 93 -9.69 6.55 -13.06
C ARG A 93 -9.27 7.44 -14.23
N SER A 94 -8.22 8.25 -14.06
CA SER A 94 -7.70 9.12 -15.12
C SER A 94 -7.10 8.35 -16.29
N LYS A 95 -6.78 7.07 -16.11
CA LYS A 95 -6.22 6.19 -17.15
C LYS A 95 -7.26 5.35 -17.87
N LEU A 96 -8.50 5.34 -17.41
CA LEU A 96 -9.58 4.58 -18.05
C LEU A 96 -9.91 5.15 -19.41
N LYS A 97 -10.07 4.26 -20.37
CA LYS A 97 -10.57 4.53 -21.72
C LYS A 97 -11.87 3.73 -21.94
N PRO A 98 -12.67 4.08 -22.97
CA PRO A 98 -13.89 3.31 -23.26
C PRO A 98 -13.59 1.80 -23.37
N GLY A 99 -14.34 0.99 -22.64
CA GLY A 99 -14.17 -0.46 -22.57
C GLY A 99 -13.09 -0.96 -21.60
N PHE A 100 -12.30 -0.07 -20.98
CA PHE A 100 -11.32 -0.47 -19.97
C PHE A 100 -12.00 -0.76 -18.63
N GLY A 101 -11.48 -1.75 -17.92
CA GLY A 101 -11.78 -2.01 -16.52
C GLY A 101 -10.49 -2.35 -15.78
N ILE A 102 -10.36 -1.91 -14.53
CA ILE A 102 -9.20 -2.18 -13.68
C ILE A 102 -9.71 -2.77 -12.37
N GLN A 103 -9.28 -3.99 -12.06
CA GLN A 103 -9.46 -4.56 -10.73
C GLN A 103 -8.34 -4.05 -9.83
N VAL A 104 -8.71 -3.46 -8.69
CA VAL A 104 -7.75 -2.96 -7.71
C VAL A 104 -7.80 -3.84 -6.48
N ASP A 105 -6.69 -4.48 -6.15
CA ASP A 105 -6.56 -5.34 -4.99
C ASP A 105 -5.85 -4.63 -3.84
N ILE A 106 -6.34 -4.87 -2.63
CA ILE A 106 -5.73 -4.44 -1.36
C ILE A 106 -5.76 -5.59 -0.35
N LYS A 107 -4.98 -5.45 0.70
CA LYS A 107 -5.12 -6.28 1.92
C LYS A 107 -5.71 -5.42 3.03
N ALA A 108 -6.92 -5.76 3.47
CA ALA A 108 -7.49 -5.20 4.68
C ALA A 108 -6.94 -5.96 5.89
N TRP A 109 -6.32 -5.23 6.83
CA TRP A 109 -5.94 -5.78 8.12
C TRP A 109 -7.17 -5.90 9.02
N ASP A 110 -7.00 -6.66 10.10
CA ASP A 110 -8.06 -6.97 11.06
C ASP A 110 -8.99 -5.78 11.32
N TYR A 111 -10.29 -6.01 11.18
CA TYR A 111 -11.35 -5.03 11.44
C TYR A 111 -11.36 -3.77 10.54
N GLN A 112 -10.62 -3.76 9.44
CA GLN A 112 -10.58 -2.62 8.51
C GLN A 112 -11.47 -2.80 7.27
N GLU A 113 -12.14 -3.92 7.12
CA GLU A 113 -12.97 -4.24 5.96
C GLU A 113 -14.07 -3.17 5.74
N GLY A 114 -14.75 -2.77 6.81
CA GLY A 114 -15.80 -1.75 6.73
C GLY A 114 -15.30 -0.40 6.22
N PHE A 115 -14.07 -0.02 6.57
CA PHE A 115 -13.45 1.20 6.03
C PHE A 115 -13.27 1.11 4.52
N TYR A 116 -12.75 0.01 4.02
CA TYR A 116 -12.54 -0.19 2.57
C TYR A 116 -13.86 -0.36 1.82
N GLU A 117 -14.84 -1.04 2.41
CA GLU A 117 -16.19 -1.15 1.83
C GLU A 117 -16.83 0.24 1.65
N GLY A 118 -16.63 1.15 2.60
CA GLY A 118 -17.04 2.54 2.49
C GLY A 118 -16.42 3.30 1.31
N LEU A 119 -15.26 2.84 0.81
CA LEU A 119 -14.58 3.37 -0.37
C LEU A 119 -14.96 2.62 -1.67
N GLY A 120 -15.85 1.64 -1.60
CA GLY A 120 -16.33 0.86 -2.75
C GLY A 120 -15.59 -0.46 -2.98
N PHE A 121 -14.65 -0.85 -2.12
CA PHE A 121 -14.04 -2.17 -2.18
C PHE A 121 -15.03 -3.24 -1.71
N GLN A 122 -14.86 -4.45 -2.23
CA GLN A 122 -15.69 -5.60 -1.90
C GLN A 122 -14.83 -6.74 -1.40
N LEU A 123 -15.31 -7.47 -0.39
CA LEU A 123 -14.65 -8.70 0.04
C LEU A 123 -14.56 -9.69 -1.13
N SER A 124 -13.35 -10.20 -1.35
CA SER A 124 -13.14 -11.28 -2.31
C SER A 124 -13.66 -12.59 -1.72
N THR A 125 -14.50 -13.28 -2.46
CA THR A 125 -14.99 -14.61 -2.08
C THR A 125 -14.26 -15.70 -2.86
N PRO A 126 -13.98 -16.87 -2.27
CA PRO A 126 -13.26 -17.95 -2.95
C PRO A 126 -13.89 -18.38 -4.28
N LYS A 127 -15.22 -18.33 -4.38
CA LYS A 127 -15.94 -18.71 -5.59
C LYS A 127 -15.76 -17.75 -6.77
N ARG A 128 -15.42 -16.49 -6.51
CA ARG A 128 -15.34 -15.48 -7.57
C ARG A 128 -13.92 -15.06 -7.90
N ARG A 129 -13.01 -15.06 -6.94
CA ARG A 129 -11.67 -14.45 -7.10
C ARG A 129 -10.53 -15.31 -6.56
N GLY A 130 -10.84 -16.53 -6.11
CA GLY A 130 -9.87 -17.39 -5.45
C GLY A 130 -9.51 -16.92 -4.02
N ILE A 131 -8.74 -17.74 -3.33
CA ILE A 131 -8.24 -17.45 -1.98
C ILE A 131 -6.87 -16.78 -2.14
N PRO A 132 -6.63 -15.61 -1.54
CA PRO A 132 -5.33 -14.98 -1.54
C PRO A 132 -4.27 -15.91 -0.92
N MET A 133 -3.18 -16.11 -1.63
CA MET A 133 -2.04 -16.92 -1.18
C MET A 133 -0.75 -16.12 -1.38
N HIS A 134 0.26 -16.39 -0.58
CA HIS A 134 1.55 -15.75 -0.73
C HIS A 134 2.70 -16.72 -0.44
N ILE A 135 3.87 -16.41 -0.97
CA ILE A 135 5.14 -17.01 -0.62
C ILE A 135 6.16 -15.90 -0.41
N CYS A 136 7.02 -16.04 0.58
CA CYS A 136 8.16 -15.16 0.75
C CYS A 136 9.42 -15.81 0.21
N LEU A 137 10.12 -15.09 -0.66
CA LEU A 137 11.42 -15.50 -1.17
C LEU A 137 12.50 -14.64 -0.51
N THR A 138 13.51 -15.29 0.01
CA THR A 138 14.70 -14.66 0.60
C THR A 138 15.94 -15.35 0.08
N ASP A 139 17.09 -14.72 0.20
CA ASP A 139 18.38 -15.30 -0.11
C ASP A 139 18.83 -16.39 0.90
N GLN A 140 18.13 -16.47 2.05
CA GLN A 140 18.40 -17.46 3.09
C GLN A 140 17.65 -18.76 2.79
N ILE A 141 18.40 -19.84 2.68
CA ILE A 141 17.92 -21.16 2.21
C ILE A 141 17.14 -21.95 3.28
N GLU A 142 17.18 -21.57 4.54
CA GLU A 142 16.54 -22.35 5.60
C GLU A 142 15.03 -22.12 5.68
N LEU A 143 14.35 -23.16 5.24
CA LEU A 143 12.90 -23.27 5.19
C LEU A 143 12.39 -23.94 6.48
N THR A 144 12.36 -23.22 7.58
CA THR A 144 11.69 -23.67 8.82
C THR A 144 10.29 -23.09 8.95
N ASP A 145 9.45 -23.72 9.79
CA ASP A 145 8.06 -23.25 10.07
C ASP A 145 7.95 -21.79 10.57
N THR A 146 9.07 -21.18 10.86
CA THR A 146 9.19 -19.75 11.24
C THR A 146 9.16 -18.79 10.05
N LYS A 147 9.10 -19.26 8.80
CA LYS A 147 9.09 -18.46 7.57
C LYS A 147 8.08 -17.31 7.57
N TYR A 148 6.86 -17.59 8.00
CA TYR A 148 5.79 -16.59 7.99
C TYR A 148 6.02 -15.43 8.95
N LYS A 149 6.76 -15.67 10.03
CA LYS A 149 7.11 -14.63 11.00
C LYS A 149 8.27 -13.75 10.54
N GLN A 150 9.13 -14.26 9.64
CA GLN A 150 10.34 -13.55 9.20
C GLN A 150 10.09 -12.64 7.98
N CYS A 151 9.10 -12.92 7.15
CA CYS A 151 8.83 -12.08 5.99
C CYS A 151 8.40 -10.67 6.37
N GLY A 152 7.55 -10.49 7.36
CA GLY A 152 7.22 -9.20 8.00
C GLY A 152 7.10 -7.98 7.10
N PHE A 153 6.79 -8.18 5.80
CA PHE A 153 6.73 -7.09 4.84
C PHE A 153 5.47 -6.24 4.98
N SER A 154 4.46 -6.84 5.51
CA SER A 154 3.19 -6.15 5.85
C SER A 154 2.26 -7.09 6.57
#